data_761f854ebb79306fd4846e4f0e04595c
#
_entry.id   761f854ebb79306fd4846e4f0e04595c
#
_cell.length_a   1.000
_cell.length_b   1.000
_cell.length_c   1.000
_cell.angle_alpha   90.00
_cell.angle_beta   90.00
_cell.angle_gamma   90.00
#
_symmetry.space_group_name_H-M   'P 1'
#
loop_
_entity.id
_entity.type
_entity.pdbx_description
1 polymer ?
#
loop_
_entity_poly.entity_id
_entity_poly.type
_entity_poly.pdbx_seq_one_letter_code
_entity_poly.pdbx_strand_id
1 'polypeptide(L)'
;MAFQYLTNIPLERAKRDYEDILISEGFRGEAEEIPAVSSLGRTTASPVYAKICSPHYPASAMDGIAIRAEDTFGATETAPVLMKSDGFTMVDTGDPVPEDCDAVIMIEDVIYGEDGSARITAPAAPWQHIRQIGEDICAGEMILPSYTEITPAAIGAMLAGGVMKVSVIRRPTVGIIPTGDEIIPPTDDPEPGKIMEFNSAIFSAMLVKWGAVPKTYPIVPDQPELVEAAVRRAAEECDMVLLNAGSSAGREDYSAAAIASVGKVLHHGIAMRPGKPAILGYAGKKPILGVPGYPVSGILVLEELLKPLILKWYNHGGYREENVSAVLSRPVVSGLKYREFVRVRLGKVGDKLVASPLNRGSGVVTSFVKADGILDIPQGKEGCEAGETVTVRLLRRKSDIEHTLVVTGSHDPLLDELGDMLHASDSSLYMSSWHVGSMGGIMAVRRRETHMAGIHLLNESDGTYNRSAVNKYFPQGGVRLVECVGRTQGLMVQKGSPKGIRSIGDLTAPGVRYVNRQKGSGTRILTDHLCRKEGIDTEKIYGYGREELTHTSVAAQIAMGTADAGMGIYSAAKLYGLDFIPVCTEQYDLLIPDCAWDTTMVQKLIEILSGPEFTRRIEKMGGYTIDRPGRVRSIK
;
A
#
# COMPACT_ATOMS: atom_id res chain seq x y z
N MET A 1 -20.93 26.39 27.33
CA MET A 1 -20.36 25.03 27.36
C MET A 1 -18.88 25.15 27.66
N ALA A 2 -18.36 24.43 28.66
CA ALA A 2 -16.94 24.46 28.98
C ALA A 2 -16.18 23.74 27.86
N PHE A 3 -15.10 24.36 27.35
CA PHE A 3 -14.19 23.70 26.42
C PHE A 3 -13.61 22.45 27.09
N GLN A 4 -13.95 21.29 26.55
CA GLN A 4 -13.39 20.03 27.04
C GLN A 4 -11.94 19.93 26.51
N TYR A 5 -10.96 20.18 27.38
CA TYR A 5 -9.55 20.09 27.02
C TYR A 5 -9.20 18.63 26.71
N LEU A 6 -8.58 18.41 25.54
CA LEU A 6 -8.00 17.12 25.16
C LEU A 6 -6.91 16.72 26.16
N THR A 7 -6.99 15.54 26.72
CA THR A 7 -6.07 15.06 27.75
C THR A 7 -4.67 14.72 27.25
N ASN A 8 -4.50 14.50 25.92
CA ASN A 8 -3.23 14.13 25.27
C ASN A 8 -2.49 12.99 25.98
N ILE A 9 -3.18 11.91 26.25
CA ILE A 9 -2.61 10.70 26.87
C ILE A 9 -1.53 10.11 25.93
N PRO A 10 -0.36 9.70 26.43
CA PRO A 10 0.64 8.97 25.65
C PRO A 10 0.02 7.73 24.98
N LEU A 11 0.33 7.52 23.68
CA LEU A 11 -0.29 6.47 22.87
C LEU A 11 -0.19 5.09 23.50
N GLU A 12 1.00 4.69 23.99
CA GLU A 12 1.20 3.37 24.57
C GLU A 12 0.44 3.18 25.91
N ARG A 13 0.23 4.26 26.64
CA ARG A 13 -0.62 4.24 27.83
C ARG A 13 -2.09 4.08 27.44
N ALA A 14 -2.54 4.85 26.46
CA ALA A 14 -3.91 4.78 25.97
C ALA A 14 -4.26 3.37 25.43
N LYS A 15 -3.34 2.74 24.69
CA LYS A 15 -3.48 1.36 24.22
C LYS A 15 -3.66 0.38 25.37
N ARG A 16 -2.77 0.43 26.36
CA ARG A 16 -2.83 -0.47 27.54
C ARG A 16 -4.11 -0.26 28.34
N ASP A 17 -4.39 0.99 28.74
CA ASP A 17 -5.58 1.31 29.54
C ASP A 17 -6.85 0.82 28.82
N TYR A 18 -6.91 0.94 27.49
CA TYR A 18 -8.05 0.52 26.69
C TYR A 18 -8.16 -1.01 26.58
N GLU A 19 -7.06 -1.69 26.31
CA GLU A 19 -7.02 -3.15 26.28
C GLU A 19 -7.40 -3.74 27.64
N ASP A 20 -6.82 -3.24 28.74
CA ASP A 20 -7.05 -3.74 30.09
C ASP A 20 -8.53 -3.61 30.49
N ILE A 21 -9.15 -2.46 30.25
CA ILE A 21 -10.57 -2.26 30.58
C ILE A 21 -11.47 -3.16 29.73
N LEU A 22 -11.22 -3.29 28.43
CA LEU A 22 -12.01 -4.13 27.55
C LEU A 22 -11.91 -5.61 27.93
N ILE A 23 -10.72 -6.09 28.28
CA ILE A 23 -10.53 -7.47 28.76
C ILE A 23 -11.29 -7.69 30.07
N SER A 24 -11.23 -6.73 31.01
CA SER A 24 -11.96 -6.82 32.26
C SER A 24 -13.49 -6.85 32.09
N GLU A 25 -14.01 -6.22 31.04
CA GLU A 25 -15.42 -6.24 30.63
C GLU A 25 -15.79 -7.48 29.79
N GLY A 26 -14.81 -8.38 29.51
CA GLY A 26 -15.03 -9.64 28.82
C GLY A 26 -14.88 -9.58 27.29
N PHE A 27 -14.13 -8.61 26.76
CA PHE A 27 -13.79 -8.52 25.35
C PHE A 27 -12.96 -9.73 24.92
N ARG A 28 -13.51 -10.53 24.02
CA ARG A 28 -12.85 -11.70 23.42
C ARG A 28 -13.63 -12.15 22.19
N GLY A 29 -12.94 -12.89 21.28
CA GLY A 29 -13.61 -13.54 20.17
C GLY A 29 -14.56 -14.64 20.63
N GLU A 30 -15.65 -14.79 19.92
CA GLU A 30 -16.67 -15.82 20.15
C GLU A 30 -16.49 -16.92 19.10
N ALA A 31 -16.76 -18.18 19.52
CA ALA A 31 -16.67 -19.31 18.61
C ALA A 31 -17.97 -19.45 17.78
N GLU A 32 -17.81 -19.86 16.53
CA GLU A 32 -18.90 -20.32 15.65
C GLU A 32 -18.51 -21.61 14.95
N GLU A 33 -19.48 -22.44 14.59
CA GLU A 33 -19.27 -23.66 13.83
C GLU A 33 -19.59 -23.43 12.36
N ILE A 34 -18.62 -23.74 11.48
CA ILE A 34 -18.78 -23.58 10.02
C ILE A 34 -18.37 -24.86 9.29
N PRO A 35 -18.84 -25.09 8.04
CA PRO A 35 -18.34 -26.18 7.20
C PRO A 35 -16.83 -26.07 6.98
N ALA A 36 -16.10 -27.17 7.11
CA ALA A 36 -14.64 -27.21 6.90
C ALA A 36 -14.24 -26.69 5.52
N VAL A 37 -15.00 -26.98 4.47
CA VAL A 37 -14.78 -26.51 3.10
C VAL A 37 -14.81 -24.97 2.94
N SER A 38 -15.47 -24.26 3.86
CA SER A 38 -15.61 -22.81 3.83
C SER A 38 -14.70 -22.10 4.85
N SER A 39 -13.75 -22.81 5.44
CA SER A 39 -12.97 -22.33 6.59
C SER A 39 -11.64 -21.68 6.24
N LEU A 40 -11.29 -21.53 4.96
CA LEU A 40 -10.03 -20.92 4.53
C LEU A 40 -9.79 -19.55 5.17
N GLY A 41 -8.60 -19.37 5.75
CA GLY A 41 -8.20 -18.12 6.40
C GLY A 41 -8.95 -17.78 7.69
N ARG A 42 -9.76 -18.74 8.22
CA ARG A 42 -10.38 -18.60 9.53
C ARG A 42 -9.44 -19.10 10.62
N THR A 43 -9.60 -18.61 11.82
CA THR A 43 -8.81 -19.00 12.99
C THR A 43 -9.58 -20.03 13.82
N THR A 44 -9.00 -21.17 14.14
CA THR A 44 -9.62 -22.20 14.99
C THR A 44 -9.93 -21.67 16.38
N ALA A 45 -11.11 -21.96 16.92
CA ALA A 45 -11.49 -21.61 18.30
C ALA A 45 -11.06 -22.67 19.32
N SER A 46 -10.89 -23.91 18.87
CA SER A 46 -10.48 -25.05 19.69
C SER A 46 -9.62 -26.00 18.85
N PRO A 47 -8.88 -26.93 19.49
CA PRO A 47 -8.09 -27.92 18.75
C PRO A 47 -8.99 -28.78 17.87
N VAL A 48 -8.51 -29.11 16.69
CA VAL A 48 -9.20 -29.96 15.72
C VAL A 48 -8.52 -31.34 15.70
N TYR A 49 -9.30 -32.39 15.96
CA TYR A 49 -8.82 -33.75 15.98
C TYR A 49 -9.46 -34.57 14.85
N ALA A 50 -8.71 -35.45 14.25
CA ALA A 50 -9.23 -36.43 13.28
C ALA A 50 -10.25 -37.36 13.93
N LYS A 51 -11.34 -37.63 13.24
CA LYS A 51 -12.41 -38.53 13.66
C LYS A 51 -12.28 -39.91 13.10
N ILE A 52 -11.63 -40.04 11.94
CA ILE A 52 -11.31 -41.29 11.24
C ILE A 52 -9.84 -41.27 10.81
N CYS A 53 -9.29 -42.43 10.55
CA CYS A 53 -7.96 -42.58 9.95
C CYS A 53 -7.99 -42.21 8.46
N SER A 54 -6.87 -41.73 7.93
CA SER A 54 -6.65 -41.57 6.49
C SER A 54 -5.34 -42.28 6.08
N PRO A 55 -5.38 -43.30 5.22
CA PRO A 55 -6.58 -44.07 4.79
C PRO A 55 -7.29 -44.76 5.95
N HIS A 56 -8.58 -45.05 5.80
CA HIS A 56 -9.37 -45.75 6.82
C HIS A 56 -9.49 -47.26 6.55
N TYR A 57 -8.85 -47.75 5.50
CA TYR A 57 -8.67 -49.16 5.14
C TYR A 57 -7.29 -49.37 4.50
N PRO A 58 -6.74 -50.61 4.45
CA PRO A 58 -5.54 -50.89 3.67
C PRO A 58 -5.82 -50.67 2.19
N ALA A 59 -5.14 -49.74 1.55
CA ALA A 59 -5.38 -49.37 0.15
C ALA A 59 -4.18 -49.70 -0.74
N SER A 60 -4.44 -50.15 -1.97
CA SER A 60 -3.37 -50.28 -2.96
C SER A 60 -2.72 -48.94 -3.25
N ALA A 61 -1.39 -48.92 -3.22
CA ALA A 61 -0.60 -47.73 -3.59
C ALA A 61 -0.34 -47.65 -5.10
N MET A 62 -0.55 -48.76 -5.83
CA MET A 62 -0.25 -48.90 -7.26
C MET A 62 -1.34 -49.71 -7.96
N ASP A 63 -1.46 -49.52 -9.26
CA ASP A 63 -2.25 -50.40 -10.11
C ASP A 63 -1.51 -51.72 -10.29
N GLY A 64 -2.22 -52.85 -10.16
CA GLY A 64 -1.56 -54.14 -10.24
C GLY A 64 -2.39 -55.29 -9.71
N ILE A 65 -1.73 -56.24 -9.04
CA ILE A 65 -2.37 -57.39 -8.43
C ILE A 65 -2.10 -57.46 -6.93
N ALA A 66 -3.15 -57.62 -6.14
CA ALA A 66 -3.06 -57.95 -4.73
C ALA A 66 -2.88 -59.46 -4.54
N ILE A 67 -1.93 -59.84 -3.69
CA ILE A 67 -1.50 -61.22 -3.49
C ILE A 67 -1.06 -61.44 -2.04
N ARG A 68 -0.86 -62.69 -1.65
CA ARG A 68 -0.07 -63.04 -0.47
C ARG A 68 1.42 -63.01 -0.83
N ALA A 69 2.21 -62.23 -0.12
CA ALA A 69 3.64 -62.12 -0.36
C ALA A 69 4.35 -63.49 -0.36
N GLU A 70 3.94 -64.37 0.57
CA GLU A 70 4.51 -65.72 0.69
C GLU A 70 4.41 -66.57 -0.58
N ASP A 71 3.35 -66.39 -1.37
CA ASP A 71 3.13 -67.12 -2.62
C ASP A 71 4.12 -66.69 -3.73
N THR A 72 4.88 -65.61 -3.53
CA THR A 72 5.91 -65.14 -4.48
C THR A 72 7.34 -65.49 -4.07
N PHE A 73 7.52 -66.14 -2.90
CA PHE A 73 8.86 -66.35 -2.39
C PHE A 73 9.61 -67.40 -3.29
N GLY A 74 10.85 -67.02 -3.61
CA GLY A 74 11.68 -67.80 -4.53
C GLY A 74 11.51 -67.44 -6.02
N ALA A 75 10.60 -66.49 -6.35
CA ALA A 75 10.48 -66.01 -7.71
C ALA A 75 11.77 -65.30 -8.17
N THR A 76 12.23 -65.67 -9.38
CA THR A 76 13.36 -64.99 -10.06
C THR A 76 13.07 -64.92 -11.56
N GLU A 77 13.84 -64.17 -12.31
CA GLU A 77 13.72 -64.11 -13.78
C GLU A 77 13.88 -65.49 -14.43
N THR A 78 14.75 -66.33 -13.87
CA THR A 78 15.03 -67.72 -14.39
C THR A 78 14.11 -68.77 -13.80
N ALA A 79 13.45 -68.52 -12.67
CA ALA A 79 12.50 -69.39 -12.00
C ALA A 79 11.28 -68.60 -11.53
N PRO A 80 10.45 -68.09 -12.47
CA PRO A 80 9.28 -67.28 -12.11
C PRO A 80 8.19 -68.15 -11.45
N VAL A 81 7.44 -67.47 -10.55
CA VAL A 81 6.22 -68.08 -9.98
C VAL A 81 5.06 -67.81 -10.94
N LEU A 82 4.28 -68.89 -11.24
CA LEU A 82 3.07 -68.76 -12.04
C LEU A 82 1.84 -68.84 -11.13
N MET A 83 1.09 -67.74 -11.08
CA MET A 83 -0.17 -67.68 -10.35
C MET A 83 -1.35 -67.92 -11.28
N LYS A 84 -2.30 -68.69 -10.84
CA LYS A 84 -3.57 -68.89 -11.56
C LYS A 84 -4.45 -67.63 -11.36
N SER A 85 -5.46 -67.51 -12.21
CA SER A 85 -6.40 -66.35 -12.17
C SER A 85 -7.21 -66.23 -10.86
N ASP A 86 -7.29 -67.27 -10.05
CA ASP A 86 -7.92 -67.28 -8.73
C ASP A 86 -6.93 -67.08 -7.57
N GLY A 87 -5.63 -66.94 -7.86
CA GLY A 87 -4.56 -66.72 -6.88
C GLY A 87 -4.21 -65.24 -6.65
N PHE A 88 -4.88 -64.27 -7.31
CA PHE A 88 -4.65 -62.84 -7.15
C PHE A 88 -5.92 -62.05 -7.44
N THR A 89 -5.96 -60.82 -6.96
CA THR A 89 -7.05 -59.87 -7.25
C THR A 89 -6.48 -58.64 -7.96
N MET A 90 -7.07 -58.26 -9.10
CA MET A 90 -6.73 -56.99 -9.77
C MET A 90 -7.15 -55.83 -8.88
N VAL A 91 -6.27 -54.84 -8.70
CA VAL A 91 -6.50 -53.64 -7.91
C VAL A 91 -5.96 -52.42 -8.64
N ASP A 92 -6.70 -51.35 -8.57
CA ASP A 92 -6.24 -50.02 -8.99
C ASP A 92 -5.76 -49.23 -7.78
N THR A 93 -5.00 -48.18 -8.03
CA THR A 93 -4.52 -47.28 -6.96
C THR A 93 -5.69 -46.72 -6.15
N GLY A 94 -5.69 -46.97 -4.85
CA GLY A 94 -6.75 -46.58 -3.92
C GLY A 94 -7.79 -47.66 -3.62
N ASP A 95 -7.81 -48.77 -4.35
CA ASP A 95 -8.72 -49.88 -4.06
C ASP A 95 -8.40 -50.52 -2.71
N PRO A 96 -9.42 -51.02 -2.00
CA PRO A 96 -9.19 -51.80 -0.80
C PRO A 96 -8.45 -53.11 -1.12
N VAL A 97 -7.39 -53.38 -0.39
CA VAL A 97 -6.66 -54.64 -0.50
C VAL A 97 -7.50 -55.74 0.17
N PRO A 98 -7.77 -56.88 -0.50
CA PRO A 98 -8.48 -58.01 0.10
C PRO A 98 -7.84 -58.50 1.40
N GLU A 99 -8.66 -58.96 2.35
CA GLU A 99 -8.20 -59.39 3.69
C GLU A 99 -7.18 -60.55 3.67
N ASP A 100 -7.21 -61.37 2.64
CA ASP A 100 -6.31 -62.50 2.43
C ASP A 100 -5.02 -62.13 1.67
N CYS A 101 -4.87 -60.86 1.26
CA CYS A 101 -3.70 -60.33 0.57
C CYS A 101 -2.90 -59.39 1.49
N ASP A 102 -1.58 -59.45 1.39
CA ASP A 102 -0.66 -58.62 2.17
C ASP A 102 0.44 -57.92 1.34
N ALA A 103 0.34 -58.01 -0.01
CA ALA A 103 1.22 -57.29 -0.92
C ALA A 103 0.52 -56.92 -2.24
N VAL A 104 0.99 -55.89 -2.91
CA VAL A 104 0.59 -55.52 -4.27
C VAL A 104 1.84 -55.54 -5.16
N ILE A 105 1.75 -56.18 -6.31
CA ILE A 105 2.75 -56.14 -7.37
C ILE A 105 2.25 -55.19 -8.44
N MET A 106 3.10 -54.22 -8.85
CA MET A 106 2.75 -53.23 -9.89
C MET A 106 2.46 -53.95 -11.22
N ILE A 107 1.54 -53.39 -11.98
CA ILE A 107 1.10 -53.95 -13.26
C ILE A 107 2.27 -54.12 -14.25
N GLU A 108 3.28 -53.24 -14.17
CA GLU A 108 4.50 -53.30 -15.00
C GLU A 108 5.39 -54.49 -14.70
N ASP A 109 5.27 -55.07 -13.49
CA ASP A 109 6.06 -56.22 -13.03
C ASP A 109 5.31 -57.53 -13.21
N VAL A 110 4.09 -57.50 -13.78
CA VAL A 110 3.25 -58.68 -14.01
C VAL A 110 3.22 -59.03 -15.48
N ILE A 111 3.52 -60.29 -15.81
CA ILE A 111 3.40 -60.82 -17.19
C ILE A 111 2.17 -61.71 -17.25
N TYR A 112 1.14 -61.32 -17.97
CA TYR A 112 -0.11 -62.06 -18.09
C TYR A 112 -0.03 -63.16 -19.18
N GLY A 113 -0.50 -64.32 -18.87
CA GLY A 113 -0.71 -65.40 -19.82
C GLY A 113 -2.07 -65.28 -20.55
N GLU A 114 -2.20 -65.95 -21.73
CA GLU A 114 -3.46 -65.94 -22.48
C GLU A 114 -4.59 -66.70 -21.72
N ASP A 115 -4.25 -67.58 -20.77
CA ASP A 115 -5.15 -68.30 -19.88
C ASP A 115 -5.59 -67.49 -18.63
N GLY A 116 -5.20 -66.25 -18.53
CA GLY A 116 -5.48 -65.37 -17.39
C GLY A 116 -4.55 -65.60 -16.19
N SER A 117 -3.48 -66.37 -16.34
CA SER A 117 -2.45 -66.52 -15.31
C SER A 117 -1.54 -65.29 -15.24
N ALA A 118 -0.91 -65.08 -14.08
CA ALA A 118 0.09 -64.05 -13.87
C ALA A 118 1.45 -64.69 -13.58
N ARG A 119 2.48 -64.25 -14.29
CA ARG A 119 3.86 -64.63 -14.08
C ARG A 119 4.61 -63.61 -13.32
N ILE A 120 5.18 -63.95 -12.17
CA ILE A 120 5.90 -63.11 -11.24
C ILE A 120 7.39 -63.49 -11.27
N THR A 121 8.25 -62.47 -11.52
CA THR A 121 9.71 -62.68 -11.69
C THR A 121 10.55 -62.21 -10.50
N ALA A 122 9.92 -61.56 -9.50
CA ALA A 122 10.55 -61.13 -8.27
C ALA A 122 9.63 -61.34 -7.06
N PRO A 123 10.16 -61.69 -5.87
CA PRO A 123 9.33 -61.87 -4.69
C PRO A 123 8.84 -60.51 -4.17
N ALA A 124 7.59 -60.43 -3.71
CA ALA A 124 7.05 -59.30 -3.00
C ALA A 124 7.35 -59.40 -1.50
N ALA A 125 7.63 -58.25 -0.88
CA ALA A 125 7.71 -58.18 0.57
C ALA A 125 6.31 -57.99 1.17
N PRO A 126 6.04 -58.54 2.39
CA PRO A 126 4.81 -58.22 3.11
C PRO A 126 4.63 -56.72 3.24
N TRP A 127 3.40 -56.24 2.98
CA TRP A 127 3.00 -54.81 2.95
C TRP A 127 3.62 -53.97 1.82
N GLN A 128 4.25 -54.62 0.84
CA GLN A 128 4.75 -53.90 -0.32
C GLN A 128 3.60 -53.27 -1.10
N HIS A 129 3.74 -51.98 -1.44
CA HIS A 129 2.78 -51.14 -2.17
C HIS A 129 1.36 -51.11 -1.57
N ILE A 130 1.25 -51.30 -0.25
CA ILE A 130 0.00 -51.13 0.51
C ILE A 130 0.12 -49.92 1.39
N ARG A 131 -0.78 -48.96 1.22
CA ARG A 131 -0.97 -47.84 2.14
C ARG A 131 -1.68 -48.35 3.39
N GLN A 132 -1.03 -48.19 4.53
CA GLN A 132 -1.57 -48.67 5.80
C GLN A 132 -2.64 -47.73 6.35
N ILE A 133 -3.56 -48.25 7.17
CA ILE A 133 -4.54 -47.46 7.89
C ILE A 133 -3.81 -46.39 8.74
N GLY A 134 -4.22 -45.12 8.56
CA GLY A 134 -3.63 -44.00 9.33
C GLY A 134 -2.24 -43.61 8.88
N GLU A 135 -1.77 -44.02 7.69
CA GLU A 135 -0.47 -43.60 7.13
C GLU A 135 -0.29 -42.06 7.09
N ASP A 136 -1.37 -41.33 6.79
CA ASP A 136 -1.38 -39.86 6.78
C ASP A 136 -1.77 -39.29 8.14
N ILE A 137 -2.89 -39.76 8.71
CA ILE A 137 -3.38 -39.34 10.02
C ILE A 137 -4.22 -40.43 10.70
N CYS A 138 -4.03 -40.63 12.01
CA CYS A 138 -4.85 -41.55 12.79
C CYS A 138 -6.02 -40.85 13.48
N ALA A 139 -7.11 -41.54 13.67
CA ALA A 139 -8.24 -41.06 14.48
C ALA A 139 -7.78 -40.68 15.88
N GLY A 140 -8.17 -39.46 16.35
CA GLY A 140 -7.73 -38.90 17.62
C GLY A 140 -6.45 -38.08 17.55
N GLU A 141 -5.72 -38.06 16.45
CA GLU A 141 -4.59 -37.16 16.26
C GLU A 141 -5.04 -35.73 16.04
N MET A 142 -4.24 -34.78 16.54
CA MET A 142 -4.51 -33.35 16.35
C MET A 142 -4.09 -32.89 14.96
N ILE A 143 -5.05 -32.40 14.18
CA ILE A 143 -4.80 -31.77 12.87
C ILE A 143 -4.33 -30.32 13.04
N LEU A 144 -5.04 -29.54 13.87
CA LEU A 144 -4.73 -28.15 14.14
C LEU A 144 -4.88 -27.83 15.62
N PRO A 145 -3.96 -27.05 16.21
CA PRO A 145 -4.16 -26.47 17.53
C PRO A 145 -5.18 -25.33 17.53
N SER A 146 -5.56 -24.87 18.71
CA SER A 146 -6.37 -23.64 18.87
C SER A 146 -5.66 -22.42 18.33
N TYR A 147 -6.44 -21.44 17.89
CA TYR A 147 -5.97 -20.12 17.42
C TYR A 147 -4.99 -20.20 16.24
N THR A 148 -5.18 -21.17 15.38
CA THR A 148 -4.37 -21.39 14.19
C THR A 148 -5.15 -21.02 12.93
N GLU A 149 -4.51 -20.31 11.99
CA GLU A 149 -5.10 -20.00 10.69
C GLU A 149 -5.23 -21.26 9.84
N ILE A 150 -6.42 -21.48 9.29
CA ILE A 150 -6.75 -22.64 8.46
C ILE A 150 -6.24 -22.39 7.04
N THR A 151 -5.28 -23.21 6.61
CA THR A 151 -4.69 -23.21 5.27
C THR A 151 -5.43 -24.16 4.32
N PRO A 152 -5.20 -24.09 2.99
CA PRO A 152 -5.76 -25.07 2.05
C PRO A 152 -5.42 -26.52 2.40
N ALA A 153 -4.18 -26.81 2.80
CA ALA A 153 -3.77 -28.15 3.22
C ALA A 153 -4.52 -28.62 4.49
N ALA A 154 -4.74 -27.72 5.43
CA ALA A 154 -5.50 -28.01 6.64
C ALA A 154 -6.96 -28.39 6.35
N ILE A 155 -7.61 -27.75 5.36
CA ILE A 155 -8.94 -28.16 4.89
C ILE A 155 -8.91 -29.61 4.38
N GLY A 156 -7.93 -29.94 3.55
CA GLY A 156 -7.75 -31.32 3.05
C GLY A 156 -7.59 -32.33 4.18
N ALA A 157 -6.69 -32.05 5.14
CA ALA A 157 -6.45 -32.92 6.29
C ALA A 157 -7.69 -33.09 7.19
N MET A 158 -8.45 -32.00 7.42
CA MET A 158 -9.72 -32.07 8.17
C MET A 158 -10.73 -32.98 7.49
N LEU A 159 -10.92 -32.82 6.17
CA LEU A 159 -11.86 -33.65 5.42
C LEU A 159 -11.41 -35.13 5.36
N ALA A 160 -10.12 -35.40 5.12
CA ALA A 160 -9.54 -36.73 5.15
C ALA A 160 -9.69 -37.40 6.53
N GLY A 161 -9.52 -36.62 7.61
CA GLY A 161 -9.73 -37.03 8.99
C GLY A 161 -11.20 -37.04 9.44
N GLY A 162 -12.19 -36.88 8.52
CA GLY A 162 -13.61 -36.94 8.83
C GLY A 162 -14.21 -35.72 9.56
N VAL A 163 -13.51 -34.60 9.52
CA VAL A 163 -13.98 -33.34 10.15
C VAL A 163 -14.73 -32.49 9.12
N MET A 164 -16.06 -32.61 9.09
CA MET A 164 -16.91 -31.89 8.14
C MET A 164 -17.23 -30.45 8.59
N LYS A 165 -17.18 -30.19 9.88
CA LYS A 165 -17.40 -28.88 10.48
C LYS A 165 -16.30 -28.58 11.48
N VAL A 166 -15.92 -27.32 11.58
CA VAL A 166 -14.85 -26.82 12.45
C VAL A 166 -15.31 -25.62 13.26
N SER A 167 -14.92 -25.60 14.53
CA SER A 167 -15.13 -24.45 15.40
C SER A 167 -14.06 -23.39 15.13
N VAL A 168 -14.48 -22.18 14.75
CA VAL A 168 -13.60 -21.06 14.42
C VAL A 168 -14.00 -19.83 15.23
N ILE A 169 -13.06 -18.88 15.39
CA ILE A 169 -13.38 -17.57 15.93
C ILE A 169 -14.25 -16.81 14.92
N ARG A 170 -15.41 -16.34 15.38
CA ARG A 170 -16.34 -15.53 14.58
C ARG A 170 -15.64 -14.22 14.17
N ARG A 171 -15.87 -13.78 12.95
CA ARG A 171 -15.40 -12.48 12.48
C ARG A 171 -16.12 -11.36 13.23
N PRO A 172 -15.41 -10.39 13.84
CA PRO A 172 -16.07 -9.27 14.51
C PRO A 172 -16.78 -8.38 13.49
N THR A 173 -18.00 -7.97 13.81
CA THR A 173 -18.72 -6.95 13.04
C THR A 173 -18.36 -5.57 13.58
N VAL A 174 -17.92 -4.67 12.69
CA VAL A 174 -17.50 -3.31 13.04
C VAL A 174 -18.43 -2.31 12.36
N GLY A 175 -19.20 -1.56 13.16
CA GLY A 175 -20.07 -0.49 12.70
C GLY A 175 -19.26 0.75 12.33
N ILE A 176 -19.54 1.37 11.19
CA ILE A 176 -18.94 2.62 10.73
C ILE A 176 -20.06 3.64 10.57
N ILE A 177 -20.00 4.72 11.35
CA ILE A 177 -20.99 5.80 11.36
C ILE A 177 -20.32 7.07 10.84
N PRO A 178 -20.51 7.45 9.57
CA PRO A 178 -20.06 8.75 9.06
C PRO A 178 -21.00 9.85 9.54
N THR A 179 -20.45 11.00 10.00
CA THR A 179 -21.23 12.17 10.40
C THR A 179 -20.71 13.46 9.77
N GLY A 180 -21.58 14.44 9.60
CA GLY A 180 -21.24 15.77 9.08
C GLY A 180 -22.33 16.31 8.17
N ASP A 181 -22.73 17.56 8.35
CA ASP A 181 -23.70 18.24 7.48
C ASP A 181 -23.10 18.58 6.10
N GLU A 182 -21.77 18.71 6.03
CA GLU A 182 -21.02 18.92 4.79
C GLU A 182 -20.77 17.63 4.00
N ILE A 183 -20.98 16.47 4.63
CA ILE A 183 -20.64 15.16 4.03
C ILE A 183 -21.76 14.69 3.11
N ILE A 184 -21.38 14.29 1.90
CA ILE A 184 -22.28 13.75 0.87
C ILE A 184 -21.78 12.41 0.33
N PRO A 185 -22.67 11.56 -0.21
CA PRO A 185 -22.23 10.37 -0.97
C PRO A 185 -21.30 10.74 -2.13
N PRO A 186 -20.42 9.84 -2.57
CA PRO A 186 -19.56 10.07 -3.74
C PRO A 186 -20.38 10.44 -4.98
N THR A 187 -19.94 11.49 -5.69
CA THR A 187 -20.56 12.02 -6.91
C THR A 187 -19.49 12.56 -7.87
N ASP A 188 -19.80 12.64 -9.17
CA ASP A 188 -18.89 13.20 -10.18
C ASP A 188 -18.89 14.74 -10.19
N ASP A 189 -19.93 15.39 -9.62
CA ASP A 189 -20.10 16.84 -9.59
C ASP A 189 -20.47 17.33 -8.18
N PRO A 190 -19.48 17.41 -7.26
CA PRO A 190 -19.73 17.89 -5.91
C PRO A 190 -19.89 19.41 -5.85
N GLU A 191 -20.91 19.88 -5.15
CA GLU A 191 -21.11 21.31 -4.90
C GLU A 191 -19.98 21.90 -4.02
N PRO A 192 -19.61 23.17 -4.22
CA PRO A 192 -18.66 23.85 -3.33
C PRO A 192 -19.14 23.84 -1.87
N GLY A 193 -18.25 23.45 -0.95
CA GLY A 193 -18.57 23.32 0.48
C GLY A 193 -19.06 21.95 0.89
N LYS A 194 -19.33 21.04 -0.05
CA LYS A 194 -19.63 19.64 0.23
C LYS A 194 -18.39 18.78 0.10
N ILE A 195 -18.27 17.76 0.94
CA ILE A 195 -17.16 16.82 1.01
C ILE A 195 -17.70 15.43 0.73
N MET A 196 -17.14 14.73 -0.25
CA MET A 196 -17.50 13.34 -0.55
C MET A 196 -17.09 12.42 0.61
N GLU A 197 -18.00 11.57 1.04
CA GLU A 197 -17.72 10.52 2.02
C GLU A 197 -16.95 9.38 1.35
N PHE A 198 -15.70 9.18 1.72
CA PHE A 198 -14.84 8.08 1.26
C PHE A 198 -14.11 7.37 2.41
N ASN A 199 -14.19 7.89 3.63
CA ASN A 199 -13.56 7.28 4.80
C ASN A 199 -14.16 5.90 5.10
N SER A 200 -15.47 5.75 4.99
CA SER A 200 -16.13 4.45 5.22
C SER A 200 -15.64 3.38 4.24
N ALA A 201 -15.36 3.76 2.99
CA ALA A 201 -14.78 2.83 2.02
C ALA A 201 -13.36 2.41 2.41
N ILE A 202 -12.52 3.37 2.84
CA ILE A 202 -11.16 3.09 3.33
C ILE A 202 -11.22 2.17 4.55
N PHE A 203 -12.02 2.54 5.56
CA PHE A 203 -12.13 1.78 6.81
C PHE A 203 -12.70 0.38 6.58
N SER A 204 -13.70 0.24 5.72
CA SER A 204 -14.24 -1.05 5.32
C SER A 204 -13.18 -1.95 4.69
N ALA A 205 -12.39 -1.41 3.77
CA ALA A 205 -11.30 -2.16 3.14
C ALA A 205 -10.21 -2.59 4.15
N MET A 206 -9.86 -1.71 5.10
CA MET A 206 -8.92 -2.04 6.19
C MET A 206 -9.47 -3.15 7.08
N LEU A 207 -10.73 -3.07 7.47
CA LEU A 207 -11.41 -4.05 8.31
C LEU A 207 -11.48 -5.43 7.65
N VAL A 208 -11.84 -5.49 6.38
CA VAL A 208 -11.83 -6.74 5.60
C VAL A 208 -10.43 -7.35 5.55
N LYS A 209 -9.39 -6.52 5.32
CA LYS A 209 -7.99 -6.97 5.33
C LYS A 209 -7.56 -7.55 6.68
N TRP A 210 -8.14 -7.08 7.79
CA TRP A 210 -7.86 -7.58 9.14
C TRP A 210 -8.80 -8.70 9.61
N GLY A 211 -9.69 -9.16 8.71
CA GLY A 211 -10.59 -10.28 8.98
C GLY A 211 -11.91 -9.89 9.67
N ALA A 212 -12.22 -8.59 9.78
CA ALA A 212 -13.50 -8.12 10.32
C ALA A 212 -14.57 -7.94 9.23
N VAL A 213 -15.82 -7.83 9.65
CA VAL A 213 -16.97 -7.55 8.78
C VAL A 213 -17.40 -6.09 8.98
N PRO A 214 -17.19 -5.20 8.01
CA PRO A 214 -17.64 -3.83 8.11
C PRO A 214 -19.17 -3.74 7.93
N LYS A 215 -19.79 -2.87 8.72
CA LYS A 215 -21.20 -2.47 8.59
C LYS A 215 -21.29 -0.95 8.55
N THR A 216 -21.42 -0.39 7.34
CA THR A 216 -21.54 1.06 7.17
C THR A 216 -22.98 1.51 7.36
N TYR A 217 -23.17 2.54 8.18
CA TYR A 217 -24.44 3.21 8.40
C TYR A 217 -24.59 4.40 7.43
N PRO A 218 -25.83 4.88 7.20
CA PRO A 218 -26.05 6.13 6.46
C PRO A 218 -25.33 7.31 7.12
N ILE A 219 -25.01 8.35 6.33
CA ILE A 219 -24.45 9.60 6.84
C ILE A 219 -25.44 10.23 7.83
N VAL A 220 -24.95 10.55 9.03
CA VAL A 220 -25.74 11.13 10.11
C VAL A 220 -25.47 12.63 10.18
N PRO A 221 -26.50 13.48 10.13
CA PRO A 221 -26.35 14.93 10.36
C PRO A 221 -25.77 15.25 11.74
N ASP A 222 -25.11 16.41 11.88
CA ASP A 222 -24.48 16.86 13.12
C ASP A 222 -25.53 17.33 14.16
N GLN A 223 -26.50 16.46 14.47
CA GLN A 223 -27.53 16.65 15.48
C GLN A 223 -27.31 15.64 16.63
N PRO A 224 -27.15 16.11 17.88
CA PRO A 224 -26.81 15.26 19.04
C PRO A 224 -27.66 14.01 19.15
N GLU A 225 -28.98 14.16 19.02
CA GLU A 225 -29.95 13.09 19.19
C GLU A 225 -29.82 12.02 18.08
N LEU A 226 -29.53 12.44 16.85
CA LEU A 226 -29.35 11.52 15.73
C LEU A 226 -28.02 10.76 15.84
N VAL A 227 -26.94 11.44 16.24
CA VAL A 227 -25.62 10.82 16.45
C VAL A 227 -25.70 9.83 17.62
N GLU A 228 -26.37 10.18 18.74
CA GLU A 228 -26.59 9.28 19.87
C GLU A 228 -27.39 8.04 19.45
N ALA A 229 -28.49 8.23 18.73
CA ALA A 229 -29.31 7.12 18.24
C ALA A 229 -28.54 6.17 17.32
N ALA A 230 -27.69 6.72 16.43
CA ALA A 230 -26.84 5.94 15.53
C ALA A 230 -25.79 5.14 16.30
N VAL A 231 -25.11 5.74 17.29
CA VAL A 231 -24.12 5.06 18.13
C VAL A 231 -24.78 3.95 18.95
N ARG A 232 -25.95 4.19 19.54
CA ARG A 232 -26.73 3.20 20.30
C ARG A 232 -27.09 2.01 19.42
N ARG A 233 -27.65 2.27 18.25
CA ARG A 233 -28.02 1.23 17.29
C ARG A 233 -26.79 0.41 16.86
N ALA A 234 -25.68 1.07 16.54
CA ALA A 234 -24.45 0.37 16.14
C ALA A 234 -23.88 -0.47 17.30
N ALA A 235 -23.93 0.02 18.54
CA ALA A 235 -23.50 -0.73 19.71
C ALA A 235 -24.38 -1.96 20.00
N GLU A 236 -25.67 -1.94 19.64
CA GLU A 236 -26.55 -3.12 19.71
C GLU A 236 -26.22 -4.16 18.64
N GLU A 237 -26.03 -3.70 17.39
CA GLU A 237 -25.90 -4.55 16.19
C GLU A 237 -24.46 -5.04 15.89
N CYS A 238 -23.44 -4.40 16.44
CA CYS A 238 -22.02 -4.66 16.12
C CYS A 238 -21.20 -5.01 17.37
N ASP A 239 -20.03 -5.60 17.15
CA ASP A 239 -19.07 -5.93 18.20
C ASP A 239 -18.17 -4.74 18.56
N MET A 240 -17.90 -3.87 17.58
CA MET A 240 -17.11 -2.65 17.70
C MET A 240 -17.77 -1.53 16.91
N VAL A 241 -17.56 -0.28 17.31
CA VAL A 241 -18.17 0.89 16.64
C VAL A 241 -17.10 1.94 16.34
N LEU A 242 -17.14 2.49 15.14
CA LEU A 242 -16.39 3.64 14.68
C LEU A 242 -17.33 4.80 14.42
N LEU A 243 -17.22 5.86 15.20
CA LEU A 243 -17.91 7.13 14.96
C LEU A 243 -16.94 8.04 14.22
N ASN A 244 -17.09 8.19 12.90
CA ASN A 244 -16.26 9.03 12.07
C ASN A 244 -16.87 10.43 11.99
N ALA A 245 -16.38 11.33 12.86
CA ALA A 245 -16.93 12.66 13.05
C ALA A 245 -15.80 13.69 13.17
N GLY A 246 -16.17 14.97 13.16
CA GLY A 246 -15.27 16.06 13.53
C GLY A 246 -14.91 15.98 15.01
N SER A 247 -14.06 15.04 15.40
CA SER A 247 -13.60 14.83 16.79
C SER A 247 -12.59 15.91 17.25
N SER A 248 -12.61 17.09 16.63
CA SER A 248 -11.83 18.24 17.07
C SER A 248 -12.58 18.98 18.20
N ALA A 249 -11.86 19.76 19.03
CA ALA A 249 -12.47 20.63 20.05
C ALA A 249 -13.31 21.77 19.44
N GLY A 250 -14.06 21.48 18.38
CA GLY A 250 -14.96 22.41 17.70
C GLY A 250 -16.27 22.61 18.46
N ARG A 251 -17.02 23.65 18.06
CA ARG A 251 -18.30 24.00 18.72
C ARG A 251 -19.40 22.96 18.55
N GLU A 252 -19.26 22.06 17.57
CA GLU A 252 -20.29 21.08 17.15
C GLU A 252 -19.79 19.62 17.27
N ASP A 253 -18.81 19.37 18.15
CA ASP A 253 -18.33 18.00 18.40
C ASP A 253 -19.18 17.32 19.48
N TYR A 254 -20.13 16.54 19.02
CA TYR A 254 -21.04 15.74 19.87
C TYR A 254 -20.52 14.32 20.12
N SER A 255 -19.39 13.93 19.53
CA SER A 255 -18.91 12.55 19.54
C SER A 255 -18.67 11.99 20.93
N ALA A 256 -17.98 12.77 21.80
CA ALA A 256 -17.73 12.32 23.16
C ALA A 256 -19.01 12.19 23.99
N ALA A 257 -19.96 13.11 23.81
CA ALA A 257 -21.27 13.06 24.48
C ALA A 257 -22.10 11.86 24.00
N ALA A 258 -22.16 11.61 22.69
CA ALA A 258 -22.86 10.46 22.11
C ALA A 258 -22.28 9.12 22.59
N ILE A 259 -20.96 9.00 22.70
CA ILE A 259 -20.31 7.81 23.25
C ILE A 259 -20.63 7.68 24.75
N ALA A 260 -20.61 8.77 25.51
CA ALA A 260 -20.92 8.77 26.95
C ALA A 260 -22.38 8.43 27.26
N SER A 261 -23.32 8.73 26.34
CA SER A 261 -24.75 8.38 26.53
C SER A 261 -25.04 6.89 26.37
N VAL A 262 -24.19 6.17 25.64
CA VAL A 262 -24.33 4.73 25.35
C VAL A 262 -23.42 3.89 26.26
N GLY A 263 -22.29 4.47 26.70
CA GLY A 263 -21.30 3.77 27.49
C GLY A 263 -20.43 4.70 28.32
N LYS A 264 -19.12 4.52 28.25
CA LYS A 264 -18.14 5.35 28.97
C LYS A 264 -17.07 5.84 28.01
N VAL A 265 -16.62 7.09 28.19
CA VAL A 265 -15.43 7.64 27.55
C VAL A 265 -14.24 7.40 28.47
N LEU A 266 -13.24 6.66 28.01
CA LEU A 266 -12.02 6.39 28.76
C LEU A 266 -10.98 7.51 28.53
N HIS A 267 -10.72 7.82 27.26
CA HIS A 267 -9.77 8.87 26.88
C HIS A 267 -10.32 9.70 25.72
N HIS A 268 -10.14 11.02 25.80
CA HIS A 268 -10.41 11.95 24.71
C HIS A 268 -9.13 12.78 24.44
N GLY A 269 -8.49 12.51 23.31
CA GLY A 269 -7.23 13.09 22.92
C GLY A 269 -6.02 12.21 23.27
N ILE A 270 -5.36 11.75 22.20
CA ILE A 270 -4.18 10.87 22.26
C ILE A 270 -2.95 11.68 21.82
N ALA A 271 -1.81 11.48 22.47
CA ALA A 271 -0.57 12.16 22.13
C ALA A 271 0.09 11.58 20.88
N MET A 272 -0.65 11.54 19.76
CA MET A 272 -0.19 11.10 18.43
C MET A 272 -0.51 12.14 17.35
N ARG A 273 0.28 12.15 16.28
CA ARG A 273 0.05 12.97 15.07
C ARG A 273 0.35 12.18 13.80
N PRO A 274 -0.56 12.17 12.81
CA PRO A 274 -1.97 12.60 12.90
C PRO A 274 -2.79 11.70 13.82
N GLY A 275 -4.00 12.14 14.24
CA GLY A 275 -4.90 11.33 15.06
C GLY A 275 -5.14 11.84 16.48
N LYS A 276 -4.55 13.02 16.83
CA LYS A 276 -4.68 13.63 18.17
C LYS A 276 -6.09 13.60 18.77
N PRO A 277 -7.16 13.98 18.05
CA PRO A 277 -8.50 14.11 18.65
C PRO A 277 -9.26 12.77 18.78
N ALA A 278 -8.61 11.63 18.60
CA ALA A 278 -9.27 10.33 18.77
C ALA A 278 -9.89 10.16 20.17
N ILE A 279 -11.04 9.49 20.21
CA ILE A 279 -11.77 9.17 21.43
C ILE A 279 -11.78 7.66 21.62
N LEU A 280 -11.43 7.20 22.82
CA LEU A 280 -11.54 5.80 23.25
C LEU A 280 -12.69 5.68 24.24
N GLY A 281 -13.74 4.99 23.85
CA GLY A 281 -14.90 4.69 24.68
C GLY A 281 -15.28 3.22 24.58
N TYR A 282 -16.23 2.80 25.41
CA TYR A 282 -16.72 1.43 25.44
C TYR A 282 -18.13 1.34 26.05
N ALA A 283 -18.87 0.32 25.63
CA ALA A 283 -20.17 -0.05 26.20
C ALA A 283 -20.15 -1.53 26.57
N GLY A 284 -19.95 -1.84 27.86
CA GLY A 284 -19.63 -3.19 28.32
C GLY A 284 -18.35 -3.68 27.59
N LYS A 285 -18.40 -4.87 27.02
CA LYS A 285 -17.26 -5.45 26.28
C LYS A 285 -17.01 -4.87 24.88
N LYS A 286 -17.82 -3.90 24.42
CA LYS A 286 -17.77 -3.40 23.04
C LYS A 286 -16.97 -2.10 22.95
N PRO A 287 -15.84 -2.06 22.22
CA PRO A 287 -15.10 -0.83 21.97
C PRO A 287 -15.88 0.12 21.07
N ILE A 288 -15.83 1.41 21.39
CA ILE A 288 -16.38 2.51 20.60
C ILE A 288 -15.29 3.54 20.40
N LEU A 289 -14.88 3.79 19.16
CA LEU A 289 -13.84 4.75 18.82
C LEU A 289 -14.44 5.97 18.11
N GLY A 290 -14.14 7.17 18.63
CA GLY A 290 -14.31 8.41 17.88
C GLY A 290 -13.10 8.62 16.97
N VAL A 291 -13.34 8.62 15.66
CA VAL A 291 -12.32 8.66 14.61
C VAL A 291 -12.34 10.03 13.94
N PRO A 292 -11.21 10.73 13.84
CA PRO A 292 -11.14 12.03 13.16
C PRO A 292 -11.58 11.95 11.69
N GLY A 293 -12.31 12.96 11.21
CA GLY A 293 -12.82 13.03 9.82
C GLY A 293 -11.73 13.13 8.75
N TYR A 294 -10.52 13.62 9.07
CA TYR A 294 -9.42 13.61 8.12
C TYR A 294 -8.89 12.19 7.84
N PRO A 295 -8.80 11.76 6.56
CA PRO A 295 -8.54 10.36 6.19
C PRO A 295 -7.22 9.80 6.75
N VAL A 296 -6.14 10.57 6.69
CA VAL A 296 -4.83 10.13 7.21
C VAL A 296 -4.88 9.92 8.72
N SER A 297 -5.61 10.79 9.44
CA SER A 297 -5.81 10.64 10.89
C SER A 297 -6.62 9.38 11.19
N GLY A 298 -7.71 9.17 10.45
CA GLY A 298 -8.56 8.00 10.59
C GLY A 298 -7.79 6.68 10.35
N ILE A 299 -7.05 6.60 9.24
CA ILE A 299 -6.21 5.42 8.94
C ILE A 299 -5.25 5.11 10.08
N LEU A 300 -4.54 6.10 10.60
CA LEU A 300 -3.57 5.89 11.69
C LEU A 300 -4.24 5.55 13.03
N VAL A 301 -5.39 6.14 13.32
CA VAL A 301 -6.19 5.78 14.50
C VAL A 301 -6.64 4.31 14.41
N LEU A 302 -7.09 3.87 13.26
CA LEU A 302 -7.48 2.47 13.07
C LEU A 302 -6.26 1.52 13.17
N GLU A 303 -5.15 1.86 12.52
CA GLU A 303 -3.92 1.05 12.60
C GLU A 303 -3.39 0.93 14.03
N GLU A 304 -3.37 2.03 14.79
CA GLU A 304 -2.75 2.07 16.10
C GLU A 304 -3.69 1.63 17.24
N LEU A 305 -5.00 1.84 17.12
CA LEU A 305 -5.93 1.66 18.24
C LEU A 305 -6.97 0.56 17.99
N LEU A 306 -7.44 0.35 16.74
CA LEU A 306 -8.45 -0.68 16.44
C LEU A 306 -7.82 -2.01 16.01
N LYS A 307 -6.81 -1.98 15.14
CA LYS A 307 -6.15 -3.20 14.65
C LYS A 307 -5.63 -4.10 15.78
N PRO A 308 -4.99 -3.58 16.86
CA PRO A 308 -4.61 -4.40 18.00
C PRO A 308 -5.80 -5.12 18.65
N LEU A 309 -6.96 -4.47 18.75
CA LEU A 309 -8.17 -5.09 19.31
C LEU A 309 -8.71 -6.22 18.41
N ILE A 310 -8.69 -6.04 17.08
CA ILE A 310 -9.08 -7.09 16.14
C ILE A 310 -8.13 -8.30 16.25
N LEU A 311 -6.81 -8.07 16.37
CA LEU A 311 -5.85 -9.14 16.59
C LEU A 311 -6.08 -9.87 17.92
N LYS A 312 -6.42 -9.10 18.96
CA LYS A 312 -6.77 -9.65 20.26
C LYS A 312 -8.07 -10.48 20.22
N TRP A 313 -9.03 -10.08 19.41
CA TRP A 313 -10.27 -10.84 19.16
C TRP A 313 -9.95 -12.26 18.67
N TYR A 314 -8.94 -12.41 17.81
CA TYR A 314 -8.47 -13.70 17.31
C TYR A 314 -7.45 -14.39 18.22
N ASN A 315 -7.14 -13.80 19.37
CA ASN A 315 -6.06 -14.25 20.27
C ASN A 315 -4.68 -14.35 19.59
N HIS A 316 -4.47 -13.54 18.55
CA HIS A 316 -3.14 -13.43 17.93
C HIS A 316 -2.21 -12.60 18.82
N GLY A 317 -1.07 -13.15 19.16
CA GLY A 317 -0.06 -12.56 20.08
C GLY A 317 0.75 -11.40 19.51
N GLY A 318 0.16 -10.59 18.63
CA GLY A 318 0.77 -9.42 18.01
C GLY A 318 1.11 -9.64 16.52
N TYR A 319 0.87 -8.60 15.73
CA TYR A 319 1.28 -8.54 14.33
C TYR A 319 2.77 -8.18 14.28
N ARG A 320 3.57 -9.04 13.68
CA ARG A 320 4.99 -8.75 13.49
C ARG A 320 5.13 -7.75 12.34
N GLU A 321 5.30 -6.48 12.71
CA GLU A 321 5.58 -5.43 11.74
C GLU A 321 6.96 -5.62 11.13
N GLU A 322 7.06 -5.52 9.82
CA GLU A 322 8.35 -5.53 9.14
C GLU A 322 8.95 -4.12 9.19
N ASN A 323 10.08 -4.00 9.87
CA ASN A 323 10.82 -2.76 10.04
C ASN A 323 12.15 -2.83 9.29
N VAL A 324 12.55 -1.69 8.71
CA VAL A 324 13.84 -1.53 8.03
C VAL A 324 14.55 -0.29 8.50
N SER A 325 15.89 -0.33 8.44
CA SER A 325 16.73 0.85 8.66
C SER A 325 16.94 1.59 7.34
N ALA A 326 16.69 2.90 7.31
CA ALA A 326 16.85 3.73 6.13
C ALA A 326 17.50 5.07 6.47
N VAL A 327 18.21 5.67 5.52
CA VAL A 327 18.84 6.99 5.67
C VAL A 327 17.83 8.07 5.26
N LEU A 328 17.58 9.04 6.12
CA LEU A 328 16.63 10.12 5.87
C LEU A 328 17.21 11.15 4.88
N SER A 329 16.50 11.41 3.77
CA SER A 329 16.98 12.32 2.70
C SER A 329 16.89 13.80 3.04
N ARG A 330 15.98 14.18 3.95
CA ARG A 330 15.76 15.57 4.40
C ARG A 330 15.23 15.58 5.84
N PRO A 331 15.47 16.66 6.60
CA PRO A 331 15.07 16.70 8.00
C PRO A 331 13.55 16.66 8.16
N VAL A 332 13.13 16.09 9.29
CA VAL A 332 11.73 16.08 9.73
C VAL A 332 11.69 16.67 11.13
N VAL A 333 11.06 17.82 11.27
CA VAL A 333 10.83 18.47 12.57
C VAL A 333 9.58 17.85 13.21
N SER A 334 9.63 17.49 14.48
CA SER A 334 8.51 16.97 15.27
C SER A 334 8.31 17.76 16.55
N GLY A 335 7.10 17.75 17.09
CA GLY A 335 6.81 18.39 18.37
C GLY A 335 6.97 17.43 19.54
N LEU A 336 7.67 17.84 20.58
CA LEU A 336 7.96 17.02 21.79
C LEU A 336 6.73 16.38 22.45
N LYS A 337 5.55 16.98 22.27
CA LYS A 337 4.29 16.57 22.92
C LYS A 337 3.65 15.33 22.31
N TYR A 338 4.05 14.94 21.09
CA TYR A 338 3.35 13.94 20.30
C TYR A 338 4.30 12.88 19.75
N ARG A 339 3.86 11.64 19.68
CA ARG A 339 4.44 10.63 18.80
C ARG A 339 3.97 10.95 17.39
N GLU A 340 4.87 11.00 16.42
CA GLU A 340 4.53 11.42 15.07
C GLU A 340 4.79 10.35 14.03
N PHE A 341 3.76 10.07 13.20
CA PHE A 341 3.80 9.09 12.13
C PHE A 341 3.93 9.80 10.77
N VAL A 342 5.10 9.70 10.17
CA VAL A 342 5.43 10.35 8.91
C VAL A 342 5.47 9.33 7.78
N ARG A 343 4.59 9.48 6.79
CA ARG A 343 4.63 8.66 5.58
C ARG A 343 5.91 8.96 4.83
N VAL A 344 6.62 7.91 4.41
CA VAL A 344 7.87 8.03 3.66
C VAL A 344 7.82 7.17 2.40
N ARG A 345 8.49 7.62 1.36
CA ARG A 345 8.91 6.78 0.24
C ARG A 345 10.26 6.18 0.54
N LEU A 346 10.47 4.96 0.07
CA LEU A 346 11.72 4.25 0.20
C LEU A 346 12.29 3.94 -1.18
N GLY A 347 13.62 3.82 -1.26
CA GLY A 347 14.29 3.34 -2.45
C GLY A 347 15.72 2.94 -2.14
N LYS A 348 16.15 1.82 -2.69
CA LYS A 348 17.51 1.30 -2.52
C LYS A 348 18.42 1.87 -3.59
N VAL A 349 19.33 2.76 -3.22
CA VAL A 349 20.30 3.40 -4.12
C VAL A 349 21.72 2.92 -3.75
N GLY A 350 22.30 2.07 -4.57
CA GLY A 350 23.50 1.32 -4.20
C GLY A 350 23.23 0.45 -2.96
N ASP A 351 24.07 0.59 -1.94
CA ASP A 351 23.92 -0.16 -0.69
C ASP A 351 23.02 0.54 0.36
N LYS A 352 22.52 1.73 0.04
CA LYS A 352 21.72 2.54 0.97
C LYS A 352 20.24 2.41 0.67
N LEU A 353 19.45 2.15 1.70
CA LEU A 353 18.01 2.38 1.66
C LEU A 353 17.74 3.83 2.08
N VAL A 354 17.16 4.63 1.20
CA VAL A 354 16.89 6.05 1.42
C VAL A 354 15.42 6.26 1.70
N ALA A 355 15.11 7.02 2.76
CA ALA A 355 13.74 7.40 3.12
C ALA A 355 13.48 8.88 2.80
N SER A 356 12.47 9.16 1.98
CA SER A 356 12.05 10.52 1.67
C SER A 356 10.66 10.82 2.25
N PRO A 357 10.55 11.79 3.18
CA PRO A 357 9.28 12.16 3.77
C PRO A 357 8.29 12.72 2.74
N LEU A 358 7.03 12.28 2.83
CA LEU A 358 5.92 12.80 2.04
C LEU A 358 5.25 14.00 2.72
N ASN A 359 4.25 14.57 2.05
CA ASN A 359 3.43 15.63 2.63
C ASN A 359 2.73 15.13 3.90
N ARG A 360 2.83 15.92 4.98
CA ARG A 360 2.36 15.56 6.33
C ARG A 360 0.91 15.93 6.60
N GLY A 361 0.22 16.57 5.65
CA GLY A 361 -1.19 16.97 5.80
C GLY A 361 -2.08 15.78 6.16
N SER A 362 -2.98 15.97 7.12
CA SER A 362 -3.93 14.96 7.57
C SER A 362 -5.03 14.65 6.53
N GLY A 363 -5.32 15.60 5.63
CA GLY A 363 -6.28 15.43 4.53
C GLY A 363 -5.69 14.80 3.26
N VAL A 364 -4.37 14.60 3.17
CA VAL A 364 -3.69 14.14 1.95
C VAL A 364 -3.67 12.61 1.90
N VAL A 365 -4.81 12.00 1.58
CA VAL A 365 -4.96 10.52 1.51
C VAL A 365 -4.01 9.88 0.48
N THR A 366 -3.72 10.56 -0.64
CA THR A 366 -2.78 10.10 -1.67
C THR A 366 -1.36 9.88 -1.12
N SER A 367 -1.03 10.47 0.03
CA SER A 367 0.25 10.20 0.70
C SER A 367 0.38 8.75 1.16
N PHE A 368 -0.73 8.05 1.50
CA PHE A 368 -0.72 6.62 1.79
C PHE A 368 -0.60 5.77 0.53
N VAL A 369 -1.19 6.19 -0.59
CA VAL A 369 -1.04 5.49 -1.88
C VAL A 369 0.43 5.51 -2.35
N LYS A 370 1.13 6.62 -2.05
CA LYS A 370 2.52 6.84 -2.46
C LYS A 370 3.54 6.37 -1.42
N ALA A 371 3.12 6.08 -0.19
CA ALA A 371 4.02 5.68 0.89
C ALA A 371 4.47 4.22 0.75
N ASP A 372 5.76 4.00 0.93
CA ASP A 372 6.34 2.67 1.06
C ASP A 372 6.51 2.25 2.52
N GLY A 373 6.46 3.23 3.45
CA GLY A 373 6.55 2.99 4.89
C GLY A 373 6.16 4.18 5.74
N ILE A 374 6.20 3.97 7.05
CA ILE A 374 5.94 4.97 8.08
C ILE A 374 7.17 5.11 8.96
N LEU A 375 7.72 6.32 9.00
CA LEU A 375 8.71 6.74 9.99
C LEU A 375 7.96 7.11 11.27
N ASP A 376 8.30 6.43 12.36
CA ASP A 376 7.77 6.65 13.69
C ASP A 376 8.74 7.47 14.52
N ILE A 377 8.34 8.69 14.85
CA ILE A 377 9.12 9.59 15.71
C ILE A 377 8.52 9.56 17.10
N PRO A 378 9.24 9.04 18.11
CA PRO A 378 8.72 8.90 19.46
C PRO A 378 8.43 10.25 20.11
N GLN A 379 7.47 10.26 21.05
CA GLN A 379 7.22 11.42 21.91
C GLN A 379 8.50 11.81 22.65
N GLY A 380 8.78 13.11 22.76
CA GLY A 380 9.98 13.62 23.39
C GLY A 380 11.18 13.81 22.46
N LYS A 381 11.05 13.47 21.16
CA LYS A 381 12.06 13.73 20.13
C LYS A 381 11.65 14.90 19.23
N GLU A 382 12.55 15.88 19.01
CA GLU A 382 12.28 17.09 18.19
C GLU A 382 12.25 16.82 16.67
N GLY A 383 12.53 15.58 16.27
CA GLY A 383 12.55 15.16 14.87
C GLY A 383 13.76 14.30 14.53
N CYS A 384 14.10 14.28 13.24
CA CYS A 384 15.25 13.56 12.71
C CYS A 384 15.96 14.42 11.67
N GLU A 385 17.30 14.38 11.67
CA GLU A 385 18.13 15.14 10.76
C GLU A 385 18.29 14.45 9.38
N ALA A 386 18.62 15.24 8.35
CA ALA A 386 19.01 14.67 7.06
C ALA A 386 20.30 13.85 7.20
N GLY A 387 20.31 12.65 6.64
CA GLY A 387 21.43 11.70 6.76
C GLY A 387 21.36 10.81 8.01
N GLU A 388 20.44 11.07 8.94
CA GLU A 388 20.21 10.21 10.11
C GLU A 388 19.65 8.85 9.67
N THR A 389 20.12 7.77 10.29
CA THR A 389 19.55 6.44 10.12
C THR A 389 18.30 6.29 10.99
N VAL A 390 17.18 6.00 10.39
CA VAL A 390 15.88 5.92 11.02
C VAL A 390 15.24 4.55 10.80
N THR A 391 14.37 4.13 11.73
CA THR A 391 13.57 2.92 11.58
C THR A 391 12.26 3.26 10.87
N VAL A 392 11.94 2.51 9.81
CA VAL A 392 10.72 2.66 9.03
C VAL A 392 9.92 1.36 9.06
N ARG A 393 8.66 1.45 9.46
CA ARG A 393 7.68 0.36 9.36
C ARG A 393 7.20 0.25 7.91
N LEU A 394 7.33 -0.92 7.31
CA LEU A 394 6.98 -1.13 5.90
C LEU A 394 5.45 -1.19 5.68
N LEU A 395 5.01 -0.56 4.61
CA LEU A 395 3.66 -0.68 4.06
C LEU A 395 3.63 -1.54 2.78
N ARG A 396 4.80 -1.70 2.13
CA ARG A 396 5.00 -2.52 0.92
C ARG A 396 6.05 -3.59 1.19
N ARG A 397 6.08 -4.61 0.35
CA ARG A 397 7.10 -5.67 0.43
C ARG A 397 8.49 -5.09 0.21
N LYS A 398 9.46 -5.56 0.96
CA LYS A 398 10.87 -5.13 0.81
C LYS A 398 11.40 -5.38 -0.60
N SER A 399 11.03 -6.49 -1.23
CA SER A 399 11.37 -6.81 -2.62
C SER A 399 10.94 -5.71 -3.60
N ASP A 400 9.73 -5.17 -3.45
CA ASP A 400 9.20 -4.15 -4.35
C ASP A 400 9.97 -2.82 -4.21
N ILE A 401 10.41 -2.51 -2.97
CA ILE A 401 11.21 -1.33 -2.67
C ILE A 401 12.62 -1.45 -3.29
N GLU A 402 13.21 -2.63 -3.24
CA GLU A 402 14.52 -2.91 -3.83
C GLU A 402 14.52 -2.79 -5.37
N HIS A 403 13.37 -3.02 -6.01
CA HIS A 403 13.16 -2.87 -7.46
C HIS A 403 12.47 -1.54 -7.83
N THR A 404 12.60 -0.53 -6.98
CA THR A 404 12.02 0.81 -7.23
C THR A 404 13.10 1.77 -7.74
N LEU A 405 12.92 2.27 -8.96
CA LEU A 405 13.73 3.34 -9.56
C LEU A 405 13.41 4.68 -8.88
N VAL A 406 14.36 5.25 -8.17
CA VAL A 406 14.21 6.55 -7.51
C VAL A 406 14.60 7.67 -8.46
N VAL A 407 13.68 8.59 -8.72
CA VAL A 407 13.89 9.81 -9.51
C VAL A 407 13.66 11.02 -8.61
N THR A 408 14.70 11.81 -8.39
CA THR A 408 14.62 12.99 -7.51
C THR A 408 14.92 14.25 -8.31
N GLY A 409 14.04 15.26 -8.28
CA GLY A 409 14.35 16.47 -9.05
C GLY A 409 13.13 17.32 -9.34
N SER A 410 13.12 17.93 -10.52
CA SER A 410 12.00 18.74 -10.97
C SER A 410 10.83 17.84 -11.38
N HIS A 411 9.64 18.22 -10.95
CA HIS A 411 8.40 17.55 -11.35
C HIS A 411 8.10 17.79 -12.83
N ASP A 412 7.70 16.70 -13.49
CA ASP A 412 7.03 16.74 -14.79
C ASP A 412 6.04 15.58 -14.88
N PRO A 413 4.81 15.78 -15.41
CA PRO A 413 3.84 14.69 -15.60
C PRO A 413 4.34 13.54 -16.46
N LEU A 414 5.30 13.78 -17.35
CA LEU A 414 5.93 12.71 -18.15
C LEU A 414 6.59 11.61 -17.30
N LEU A 415 6.99 11.93 -16.05
CA LEU A 415 7.56 10.93 -15.14
C LEU A 415 6.53 9.90 -14.70
N ASP A 416 5.27 10.31 -14.57
CA ASP A 416 4.17 9.38 -14.26
C ASP A 416 3.94 8.43 -15.44
N GLU A 417 3.97 8.93 -16.70
CA GLU A 417 3.90 8.11 -17.91
C GLU A 417 5.08 7.12 -18.02
N LEU A 418 6.31 7.60 -17.74
CA LEU A 418 7.48 6.73 -17.73
C LEU A 418 7.39 5.66 -16.64
N GLY A 419 6.85 6.01 -15.48
CA GLY A 419 6.64 5.05 -14.37
C GLY A 419 5.64 3.96 -14.73
N ASP A 420 4.53 4.34 -15.37
CA ASP A 420 3.54 3.40 -15.88
C ASP A 420 4.12 2.48 -16.95
N MET A 421 4.85 3.04 -17.93
CA MET A 421 5.48 2.25 -18.99
C MET A 421 6.54 1.29 -18.44
N LEU A 422 7.33 1.71 -17.44
CA LEU A 422 8.32 0.86 -16.78
C LEU A 422 7.63 -0.34 -16.12
N HIS A 423 6.60 -0.09 -15.33
CA HIS A 423 5.85 -1.14 -14.65
C HIS A 423 5.08 -2.05 -15.64
N ALA A 424 4.51 -1.49 -16.69
CA ALA A 424 3.86 -2.26 -17.75
C ALA A 424 4.82 -3.14 -18.55
N SER A 425 6.08 -2.72 -18.71
CA SER A 425 7.12 -3.53 -19.38
C SER A 425 7.64 -4.67 -18.51
N ASP A 426 7.68 -4.48 -17.19
CA ASP A 426 8.05 -5.47 -16.18
C ASP A 426 7.36 -5.12 -14.87
N SER A 427 6.37 -5.93 -14.48
CA SER A 427 5.56 -5.71 -13.27
C SER A 427 6.34 -5.82 -11.96
N SER A 428 7.58 -6.29 -11.98
CA SER A 428 8.48 -6.27 -10.83
C SER A 428 9.16 -4.91 -10.61
N LEU A 429 9.19 -4.04 -11.63
CA LEU A 429 9.84 -2.74 -11.60
C LEU A 429 8.85 -1.63 -11.24
N TYR A 430 9.27 -0.73 -10.38
CA TYR A 430 8.51 0.43 -9.93
C TYR A 430 9.29 1.71 -10.14
N MET A 431 8.62 2.85 -10.18
CA MET A 431 9.27 4.16 -10.18
C MET A 431 8.72 5.04 -9.05
N SER A 432 9.61 5.70 -8.33
CA SER A 432 9.28 6.65 -7.27
C SER A 432 9.86 8.02 -7.60
N SER A 433 9.00 9.00 -7.90
CA SER A 433 9.42 10.36 -8.24
C SER A 433 9.31 11.29 -7.02
N TRP A 434 10.42 11.96 -6.66
CA TRP A 434 10.53 12.86 -5.51
C TRP A 434 10.77 14.29 -5.98
N HIS A 435 9.83 15.17 -5.69
CA HIS A 435 9.79 16.52 -6.25
C HIS A 435 10.48 17.52 -5.32
N VAL A 436 11.72 17.86 -5.64
CA VAL A 436 12.58 18.78 -4.84
C VAL A 436 13.16 19.93 -5.68
N GLY A 437 12.75 20.03 -6.96
CA GLY A 437 13.30 20.95 -7.93
C GLY A 437 14.65 20.51 -8.50
N SER A 438 15.09 21.15 -9.61
CA SER A 438 16.31 20.77 -10.34
C SER A 438 17.58 20.80 -9.48
N MET A 439 17.74 21.84 -8.65
CA MET A 439 18.89 21.96 -7.76
C MET A 439 18.91 20.88 -6.68
N GLY A 440 17.73 20.59 -6.08
CA GLY A 440 17.59 19.50 -5.13
C GLY A 440 17.94 18.15 -5.74
N GLY A 441 17.57 17.93 -7.01
CA GLY A 441 17.92 16.75 -7.78
C GLY A 441 19.44 16.59 -7.99
N ILE A 442 20.12 17.66 -8.41
CA ILE A 442 21.60 17.67 -8.54
C ILE A 442 22.27 17.29 -7.21
N MET A 443 21.78 17.84 -6.10
CA MET A 443 22.35 17.56 -4.79
C MET A 443 22.06 16.12 -4.33
N ALA A 444 20.90 15.56 -4.68
CA ALA A 444 20.57 14.16 -4.40
C ALA A 444 21.47 13.19 -5.19
N VAL A 445 21.73 13.48 -6.47
CA VAL A 445 22.71 12.72 -7.28
C VAL A 445 24.10 12.79 -6.64
N ARG A 446 24.55 13.98 -6.21
CA ARG A 446 25.86 14.16 -5.56
C ARG A 446 25.98 13.37 -4.25
N ARG A 447 24.91 13.25 -3.47
CA ARG A 447 24.89 12.49 -2.21
C ARG A 447 24.61 10.99 -2.42
N ARG A 448 24.41 10.55 -3.67
CA ARG A 448 24.03 9.16 -4.01
C ARG A 448 22.75 8.72 -3.29
N GLU A 449 21.73 9.56 -3.34
CA GLU A 449 20.42 9.33 -2.73
C GLU A 449 19.32 9.09 -3.79
N THR A 450 19.69 9.04 -5.05
CA THR A 450 18.76 8.84 -6.18
C THR A 450 19.47 8.11 -7.33
N HIS A 451 18.71 7.39 -8.14
CA HIS A 451 19.21 6.77 -9.35
C HIS A 451 19.34 7.78 -10.49
N MET A 452 18.47 8.80 -10.53
CA MET A 452 18.53 9.87 -11.52
C MET A 452 17.82 11.13 -11.03
N ALA A 453 18.06 12.25 -11.71
CA ALA A 453 17.37 13.49 -11.42
C ALA A 453 16.85 14.16 -12.69
N GLY A 454 15.58 14.58 -12.67
CA GLY A 454 15.00 15.46 -13.69
C GLY A 454 15.45 16.90 -13.47
N ILE A 455 16.07 17.52 -14.47
CA ILE A 455 16.61 18.88 -14.38
C ILE A 455 16.31 19.73 -15.63
N HIS A 456 16.16 21.05 -15.42
CA HIS A 456 15.93 22.05 -16.49
C HIS A 456 16.47 23.43 -16.06
N LEU A 457 17.76 23.54 -15.84
CA LEU A 457 18.40 24.78 -15.36
C LEU A 457 18.91 25.63 -16.52
N LEU A 458 18.35 26.84 -16.64
CA LEU A 458 18.77 27.82 -17.62
C LEU A 458 20.14 28.40 -17.23
N ASN A 459 21.06 28.47 -18.19
CA ASN A 459 22.22 29.33 -18.12
C ASN A 459 21.88 30.72 -18.69
N GLU A 460 21.78 31.71 -17.84
CA GLU A 460 21.38 33.08 -18.22
C GLU A 460 22.36 33.75 -19.19
N SER A 461 23.63 33.28 -19.29
CA SER A 461 24.66 33.90 -20.12
C SER A 461 24.56 33.53 -21.60
N ASP A 462 24.14 32.30 -21.93
CA ASP A 462 24.13 31.76 -23.30
C ASP A 462 22.79 31.13 -23.71
N GLY A 463 21.79 31.12 -22.81
CA GLY A 463 20.48 30.54 -23.07
C GLY A 463 20.44 29.00 -23.11
N THR A 464 21.54 28.33 -22.81
CA THR A 464 21.60 26.85 -22.80
C THR A 464 21.06 26.27 -21.50
N TYR A 465 20.73 24.96 -21.53
CA TYR A 465 20.19 24.28 -20.35
C TYR A 465 21.12 23.21 -19.83
N ASN A 466 21.15 23.07 -18.50
CA ASN A 466 21.69 21.96 -17.70
C ASN A 466 23.23 21.83 -17.70
N ARG A 467 23.93 21.97 -18.83
CA ARG A 467 25.39 21.70 -18.96
C ARG A 467 26.24 22.51 -17.99
N SER A 468 26.00 23.80 -17.92
CA SER A 468 26.75 24.71 -17.02
C SER A 468 26.58 24.31 -15.54
N ALA A 469 25.35 24.02 -15.13
CA ALA A 469 25.06 23.57 -13.77
C ALA A 469 25.72 22.23 -13.46
N VAL A 470 25.61 21.25 -14.38
CA VAL A 470 26.22 19.93 -14.20
C VAL A 470 27.75 20.04 -14.09
N ASN A 471 28.42 20.81 -14.98
CA ASN A 471 29.86 21.03 -14.91
C ASN A 471 30.30 21.69 -13.59
N LYS A 472 29.52 22.62 -13.06
CA LYS A 472 29.79 23.27 -11.79
C LYS A 472 29.79 22.29 -10.60
N TYR A 473 28.83 21.36 -10.55
CA TYR A 473 28.65 20.47 -9.42
C TYR A 473 29.38 19.12 -9.58
N PHE A 474 29.74 18.75 -10.83
CA PHE A 474 30.45 17.53 -11.18
C PHE A 474 31.68 17.83 -12.10
N PRO A 475 32.65 18.64 -11.62
CA PRO A 475 33.77 19.05 -12.45
C PRO A 475 34.65 17.90 -12.88
N GLN A 476 34.66 16.80 -12.15
CA GLN A 476 35.43 15.59 -12.47
C GLN A 476 34.60 14.57 -13.28
N GLY A 477 33.34 14.86 -13.65
CA GLY A 477 32.43 13.91 -14.29
C GLY A 477 31.78 12.94 -13.29
N GLY A 478 31.60 11.67 -13.69
CA GLY A 478 30.93 10.65 -12.87
C GLY A 478 29.41 10.68 -12.99
N VAL A 479 28.90 11.44 -13.96
CA VAL A 479 27.48 11.55 -14.28
C VAL A 479 27.26 11.63 -15.78
N ARG A 480 26.08 11.23 -16.23
CA ARG A 480 25.61 11.32 -17.61
C ARG A 480 24.37 12.19 -17.69
N LEU A 481 24.31 13.05 -18.70
CA LEU A 481 23.13 13.86 -19.00
C LEU A 481 22.41 13.22 -20.18
N VAL A 482 21.20 12.73 -19.94
CA VAL A 482 20.37 12.05 -20.94
C VAL A 482 19.28 13.00 -21.41
N GLU A 483 19.21 13.22 -22.71
CA GLU A 483 18.20 14.04 -23.34
C GLU A 483 16.82 13.41 -23.17
N CYS A 484 15.84 14.20 -22.70
CA CYS A 484 14.49 13.72 -22.53
C CYS A 484 13.53 14.46 -23.48
N VAL A 485 13.14 15.70 -23.16
CA VAL A 485 12.20 16.48 -23.96
C VAL A 485 12.49 17.97 -23.87
N GLY A 486 12.15 18.71 -24.96
CA GLY A 486 11.88 20.13 -24.84
C GLY A 486 10.43 20.34 -24.38
N ARG A 487 10.17 21.31 -23.52
CA ARG A 487 8.82 21.60 -23.05
C ARG A 487 8.51 23.10 -23.09
N THR A 488 7.30 23.45 -23.50
CA THR A 488 6.87 24.82 -23.60
C THR A 488 6.44 25.35 -22.24
N GLN A 489 7.12 26.41 -21.77
CA GLN A 489 6.80 27.18 -20.58
C GLN A 489 6.00 28.44 -20.98
N GLY A 490 5.04 28.84 -20.17
CA GLY A 490 4.24 30.02 -20.42
C GLY A 490 3.32 30.38 -19.26
N LEU A 491 2.58 31.46 -19.43
CA LEU A 491 1.53 31.85 -18.51
C LEU A 491 0.26 31.03 -18.80
N MET A 492 -0.23 30.36 -17.79
CA MET A 492 -1.55 29.75 -17.76
C MET A 492 -2.54 30.78 -17.25
N VAL A 493 -3.66 30.98 -17.95
CA VAL A 493 -4.72 31.93 -17.58
C VAL A 493 -6.09 31.26 -17.79
N GLN A 494 -7.11 31.77 -17.12
CA GLN A 494 -8.48 31.30 -17.34
C GLN A 494 -8.88 31.46 -18.81
N LYS A 495 -9.75 30.57 -19.28
CA LYS A 495 -10.24 30.58 -20.67
C LYS A 495 -10.82 31.95 -21.04
N GLY A 496 -10.37 32.50 -22.17
CA GLY A 496 -10.73 33.84 -22.64
C GLY A 496 -9.99 34.97 -21.91
N SER A 497 -9.05 34.68 -21.02
CA SER A 497 -8.30 35.67 -20.21
C SER A 497 -9.17 36.83 -19.69
N PRO A 498 -10.13 36.62 -18.77
CA PRO A 498 -11.09 37.63 -18.33
C PRO A 498 -10.44 38.89 -17.77
N LYS A 499 -9.18 38.80 -17.31
CA LYS A 499 -8.37 39.92 -16.82
C LYS A 499 -7.50 40.56 -17.91
N GLY A 500 -7.60 40.12 -19.17
CA GLY A 500 -6.83 40.65 -20.29
C GLY A 500 -5.33 40.41 -20.22
N ILE A 501 -4.88 39.39 -19.47
CA ILE A 501 -3.47 39.05 -19.30
C ILE A 501 -2.93 38.47 -20.62
N ARG A 502 -1.86 39.07 -21.16
CA ARG A 502 -1.19 38.67 -22.40
C ARG A 502 0.32 38.55 -22.26
N SER A 503 0.88 39.10 -21.18
CA SER A 503 2.32 39.12 -20.92
C SER A 503 2.60 39.06 -19.42
N ILE A 504 3.88 38.89 -19.05
CA ILE A 504 4.32 38.93 -17.65
C ILE A 504 4.10 40.34 -17.04
N GLY A 505 4.20 41.38 -17.86
CA GLY A 505 3.96 42.79 -17.43
C GLY A 505 2.55 42.97 -16.88
N ASP A 506 1.55 42.32 -17.42
CA ASP A 506 0.15 42.43 -17.01
C ASP A 506 -0.13 41.82 -15.62
N LEU A 507 0.81 41.08 -15.06
CA LEU A 507 0.68 40.50 -13.69
C LEU A 507 0.69 41.60 -12.59
N THR A 508 1.18 42.82 -12.89
CA THR A 508 1.17 43.93 -11.97
C THR A 508 -0.15 44.74 -12.01
N ALA A 509 -1.07 44.40 -12.91
CA ALA A 509 -2.33 45.10 -13.06
C ALA A 509 -3.22 44.91 -11.80
N PRO A 510 -3.95 45.98 -11.39
CA PRO A 510 -4.83 45.94 -10.22
C PRO A 510 -5.86 44.81 -10.32
N GLY A 511 -5.98 43.99 -9.26
CA GLY A 511 -6.95 42.90 -9.16
C GLY A 511 -6.55 41.63 -9.88
N VAL A 512 -5.34 41.53 -10.44
CA VAL A 512 -4.77 40.26 -10.94
C VAL A 512 -4.15 39.50 -9.79
N ARG A 513 -4.56 38.23 -9.62
CA ARG A 513 -4.04 37.31 -8.59
C ARG A 513 -3.12 36.30 -9.26
N TYR A 514 -1.87 36.30 -8.85
CA TYR A 514 -0.86 35.40 -9.37
C TYR A 514 -0.59 34.27 -8.37
N VAL A 515 -0.27 33.07 -8.88
CA VAL A 515 0.25 31.96 -8.11
C VAL A 515 1.57 31.49 -8.71
N ASN A 516 2.56 31.33 -7.87
CA ASN A 516 3.93 31.01 -8.28
C ASN A 516 4.28 29.54 -8.03
N ARG A 517 5.40 29.11 -8.58
CA ARG A 517 6.05 27.86 -8.20
C ARG A 517 6.97 28.11 -7.00
N GLN A 518 7.24 27.01 -6.24
CA GLN A 518 8.14 27.09 -5.08
C GLN A 518 9.52 27.63 -5.44
N LYS A 519 10.16 28.28 -4.47
CA LYS A 519 11.55 28.74 -4.57
C LYS A 519 12.50 27.58 -4.93
N GLY A 520 13.44 27.84 -5.85
CA GLY A 520 14.38 26.83 -6.33
C GLY A 520 13.86 25.92 -7.46
N SER A 521 12.60 26.06 -7.89
CA SER A 521 12.13 25.43 -9.12
C SER A 521 12.64 26.20 -10.33
N GLY A 522 12.94 25.50 -11.45
CA GLY A 522 13.39 26.16 -12.69
C GLY A 522 12.36 27.16 -13.23
N THR A 523 11.06 26.87 -13.13
CA THR A 523 9.99 27.80 -13.52
C THR A 523 10.00 29.07 -12.66
N ARG A 524 10.29 28.98 -11.36
CA ARG A 524 10.43 30.17 -10.50
C ARG A 524 11.66 30.98 -10.91
N ILE A 525 12.79 30.33 -11.15
CA ILE A 525 14.01 30.97 -11.61
C ILE A 525 13.78 31.69 -12.95
N LEU A 526 13.07 31.04 -13.88
CA LEU A 526 12.66 31.63 -15.14
C LEU A 526 11.76 32.86 -14.93
N THR A 527 10.76 32.77 -14.07
CA THR A 527 9.86 33.91 -13.74
C THR A 527 10.63 35.08 -13.16
N ASP A 528 11.53 34.80 -12.18
CA ASP A 528 12.38 35.85 -11.55
C ASP A 528 13.32 36.51 -12.57
N HIS A 529 13.86 35.69 -13.53
CA HIS A 529 14.71 36.21 -14.62
C HIS A 529 13.93 37.10 -15.58
N LEU A 530 12.74 36.71 -15.99
CA LEU A 530 11.89 37.48 -16.89
C LEU A 530 11.42 38.79 -16.25
N CYS A 531 11.01 38.78 -14.98
CA CYS A 531 10.66 39.99 -14.25
C CYS A 531 11.86 40.96 -14.20
N ARG A 532 13.07 40.48 -13.92
CA ARG A 532 14.28 41.30 -13.94
C ARG A 532 14.58 41.90 -15.31
N LYS A 533 14.47 41.08 -16.36
CA LYS A 533 14.74 41.46 -17.75
C LYS A 533 13.76 42.55 -18.24
N GLU A 534 12.50 42.48 -17.84
CA GLU A 534 11.47 43.44 -18.22
C GLU A 534 11.32 44.61 -17.22
N GLY A 535 12.16 44.65 -16.17
CA GLY A 535 12.10 45.70 -15.16
C GLY A 535 10.83 45.68 -14.28
N ILE A 536 10.22 44.53 -14.14
CA ILE A 536 8.99 44.33 -13.37
C ILE A 536 9.34 44.15 -11.89
N ASP A 537 8.74 45.01 -11.07
CA ASP A 537 8.84 44.93 -9.62
C ASP A 537 7.94 43.79 -9.09
N THR A 538 8.55 42.74 -8.60
CA THR A 538 7.83 41.57 -8.11
C THR A 538 6.97 41.82 -6.87
N GLU A 539 7.25 42.89 -6.10
CA GLU A 539 6.42 43.30 -4.96
C GLU A 539 5.06 43.84 -5.39
N LYS A 540 4.94 44.30 -6.65
CA LYS A 540 3.68 44.75 -7.25
C LYS A 540 2.81 43.61 -7.78
N ILE A 541 3.34 42.38 -7.87
CA ILE A 541 2.57 41.23 -8.32
C ILE A 541 1.85 40.63 -7.11
N TYR A 542 0.53 40.84 -7.04
CA TYR A 542 -0.28 40.27 -5.95
C TYR A 542 -0.29 38.76 -5.99
N GLY A 543 0.17 38.12 -4.92
CA GLY A 543 0.28 36.65 -4.83
C GLY A 543 1.64 36.06 -5.27
N TYR A 544 2.68 36.93 -5.55
CA TYR A 544 4.01 36.43 -5.94
C TYR A 544 4.65 35.51 -4.90
N GLY A 545 4.34 35.67 -3.62
CA GLY A 545 4.77 34.80 -2.52
C GLY A 545 3.91 33.54 -2.32
N ARG A 546 2.77 33.44 -3.02
CA ARG A 546 1.93 32.24 -2.97
C ARG A 546 2.53 31.15 -3.85
N GLU A 547 2.89 30.02 -3.26
CA GLU A 547 3.69 28.99 -3.93
C GLU A 547 2.95 27.65 -4.03
N GLU A 548 3.09 27.00 -5.19
CA GLU A 548 2.60 25.66 -5.47
C GLU A 548 3.75 24.72 -5.90
N LEU A 549 3.65 23.43 -5.50
CA LEU A 549 4.71 22.47 -5.67
C LEU A 549 4.76 21.81 -7.07
N THR A 550 3.65 21.82 -7.82
CA THR A 550 3.54 21.18 -9.14
C THR A 550 2.95 22.14 -10.18
N HIS A 551 3.16 21.86 -11.46
CA HIS A 551 2.54 22.62 -12.54
C HIS A 551 1.01 22.41 -12.54
N THR A 552 0.56 21.19 -12.24
CA THR A 552 -0.85 20.83 -12.14
C THR A 552 -1.54 21.55 -10.97
N SER A 553 -0.86 21.74 -9.82
CA SER A 553 -1.42 22.52 -8.71
C SER A 553 -1.62 23.99 -9.11
N VAL A 554 -0.65 24.60 -9.83
CA VAL A 554 -0.80 25.98 -10.35
C VAL A 554 -2.00 26.07 -11.28
N ALA A 555 -2.13 25.13 -12.23
CA ALA A 555 -3.25 25.09 -13.17
C ALA A 555 -4.59 24.91 -12.45
N ALA A 556 -4.66 24.05 -11.44
CA ALA A 556 -5.85 23.85 -10.62
C ALA A 556 -6.30 25.14 -9.90
N GLN A 557 -5.38 25.92 -9.32
CA GLN A 557 -5.71 27.20 -8.67
C GLN A 557 -6.35 28.18 -9.65
N ILE A 558 -5.88 28.19 -10.90
CA ILE A 558 -6.42 29.07 -11.95
C ILE A 558 -7.80 28.57 -12.41
N ALA A 559 -7.94 27.28 -12.67
CA ALA A 559 -9.19 26.67 -13.10
C ALA A 559 -10.30 26.88 -12.04
N MET A 560 -9.96 26.74 -10.75
CA MET A 560 -10.90 26.96 -9.64
C MET A 560 -11.10 28.45 -9.28
N GLY A 561 -10.52 29.37 -10.03
CA GLY A 561 -10.73 30.81 -9.84
C GLY A 561 -10.09 31.39 -8.57
N THR A 562 -9.19 30.69 -7.89
CA THR A 562 -8.45 31.21 -6.73
C THR A 562 -7.21 32.01 -7.12
N ALA A 563 -6.74 31.88 -8.36
CA ALA A 563 -5.74 32.68 -9.03
C ALA A 563 -6.22 33.02 -10.46
N ASP A 564 -5.70 34.09 -11.04
CA ASP A 564 -6.03 34.51 -12.41
C ASP A 564 -4.92 34.13 -13.40
N ALA A 565 -3.68 33.98 -12.92
CA ALA A 565 -2.53 33.56 -13.72
C ALA A 565 -1.48 32.80 -12.90
N GLY A 566 -0.65 32.01 -13.58
CA GLY A 566 0.52 31.36 -13.02
C GLY A 566 1.44 30.84 -14.13
N MET A 567 2.74 30.82 -13.86
CA MET A 567 3.72 30.26 -14.80
C MET A 567 3.75 28.74 -14.72
N GLY A 568 3.69 28.06 -15.86
CA GLY A 568 3.72 26.61 -15.93
C GLY A 568 3.98 26.05 -17.33
N ILE A 569 3.72 24.76 -17.51
CA ILE A 569 3.92 24.04 -18.78
C ILE A 569 2.57 23.88 -19.51
N TYR A 570 2.63 23.82 -20.84
CA TYR A 570 1.44 23.70 -21.69
C TYR A 570 0.58 22.47 -21.35
N SER A 571 1.19 21.31 -21.06
CA SER A 571 0.46 20.10 -20.71
C SER A 571 -0.44 20.26 -19.48
N ALA A 572 0.00 21.04 -18.48
CA ALA A 572 -0.82 21.36 -17.31
C ALA A 572 -1.98 22.30 -17.64
N ALA A 573 -1.76 23.31 -18.49
CA ALA A 573 -2.84 24.18 -18.98
C ALA A 573 -3.90 23.39 -19.75
N LYS A 574 -3.46 22.53 -20.67
CA LYS A 574 -4.34 21.67 -21.47
C LYS A 574 -5.21 20.75 -20.63
N LEU A 575 -4.63 20.14 -19.57
CA LEU A 575 -5.35 19.26 -18.65
C LEU A 575 -6.57 19.94 -18.01
N TYR A 576 -6.43 21.22 -17.67
CA TYR A 576 -7.48 22.03 -17.01
C TYR A 576 -8.27 22.93 -17.95
N GLY A 577 -8.08 22.80 -19.28
CA GLY A 577 -8.79 23.60 -20.29
C GLY A 577 -8.50 25.10 -20.20
N LEU A 578 -7.32 25.48 -19.70
CA LEU A 578 -6.86 26.86 -19.56
C LEU A 578 -6.28 27.39 -20.89
N ASP A 579 -6.36 28.70 -21.09
CA ASP A 579 -5.60 29.36 -22.14
C ASP A 579 -4.12 29.48 -21.73
N PHE A 580 -3.25 29.46 -22.72
CA PHE A 580 -1.82 29.42 -22.52
C PHE A 580 -1.09 30.44 -23.39
N ILE A 581 -0.26 31.26 -22.76
CA ILE A 581 0.56 32.27 -23.41
C ILE A 581 2.02 31.78 -23.39
N PRO A 582 2.55 31.29 -24.53
CA PRO A 582 3.88 30.70 -24.58
C PRO A 582 4.95 31.78 -24.32
N VAL A 583 5.96 31.44 -23.54
CA VAL A 583 7.08 32.33 -23.20
C VAL A 583 8.41 31.79 -23.75
N CYS A 584 8.71 30.50 -23.50
CA CYS A 584 9.92 29.88 -24.01
C CYS A 584 9.77 28.36 -24.07
N THR A 585 10.74 27.73 -24.75
CA THR A 585 10.93 26.26 -24.68
C THR A 585 12.17 26.00 -23.84
N GLU A 586 12.04 25.16 -22.82
CA GLU A 586 13.13 24.71 -21.97
C GLU A 586 13.48 23.25 -22.23
N GLN A 587 14.74 22.90 -21.97
CA GLN A 587 15.21 21.51 -22.10
C GLN A 587 15.13 20.80 -20.76
N TYR A 588 14.32 19.74 -20.67
CA TYR A 588 14.23 18.84 -19.53
C TYR A 588 15.07 17.59 -19.84
N ASP A 589 16.09 17.34 -19.02
CA ASP A 589 17.00 16.21 -19.15
C ASP A 589 17.03 15.37 -17.88
N LEU A 590 17.50 14.13 -17.99
CA LEU A 590 17.74 13.23 -16.88
C LEU A 590 19.24 13.19 -16.57
N LEU A 591 19.62 13.55 -15.34
CA LEU A 591 20.98 13.45 -14.83
C LEU A 591 21.13 12.12 -14.10
N ILE A 592 22.02 11.25 -14.56
CA ILE A 592 22.20 9.88 -14.06
C ILE A 592 23.64 9.71 -13.61
N PRO A 593 23.92 9.32 -12.34
CA PRO A 593 25.27 8.99 -11.89
C PRO A 593 25.76 7.69 -12.52
N ASP A 594 27.06 7.62 -12.84
CA ASP A 594 27.64 6.44 -13.49
C ASP A 594 27.42 5.15 -12.69
N CYS A 595 27.40 5.23 -11.36
CA CYS A 595 27.14 4.06 -10.50
C CYS A 595 25.71 3.49 -10.62
N ALA A 596 24.75 4.25 -11.15
CA ALA A 596 23.38 3.79 -11.39
C ALA A 596 23.16 3.38 -12.86
N TRP A 597 24.06 3.79 -13.77
CA TRP A 597 23.85 3.67 -15.21
C TRP A 597 23.57 2.23 -15.65
N ASP A 598 24.39 1.27 -15.18
CA ASP A 598 24.32 -0.12 -15.62
C ASP A 598 23.28 -0.96 -14.87
N THR A 599 22.46 -0.33 -14.02
CA THR A 599 21.37 -1.03 -13.34
C THR A 599 20.25 -1.38 -14.33
N THR A 600 19.64 -2.56 -14.17
CA THR A 600 18.54 -3.03 -15.03
C THR A 600 17.41 -2.00 -15.13
N MET A 601 17.05 -1.35 -14.01
CA MET A 601 15.97 -0.34 -13.95
C MET A 601 16.29 0.88 -14.81
N VAL A 602 17.53 1.38 -14.76
CA VAL A 602 17.95 2.55 -15.54
C VAL A 602 18.04 2.20 -17.02
N GLN A 603 18.64 1.06 -17.38
CA GLN A 603 18.75 0.65 -18.79
C GLN A 603 17.36 0.40 -19.40
N LYS A 604 16.43 -0.21 -18.65
CA LYS A 604 15.05 -0.40 -19.11
C LYS A 604 14.32 0.94 -19.32
N LEU A 605 14.54 1.91 -18.43
CA LEU A 605 13.96 3.25 -18.61
C LEU A 605 14.54 3.96 -19.85
N ILE A 606 15.84 3.85 -20.13
CA ILE A 606 16.47 4.43 -21.32
C ILE A 606 15.91 3.78 -22.62
N GLU A 607 15.70 2.46 -22.60
CA GLU A 607 15.05 1.75 -23.71
C GLU A 607 13.64 2.30 -23.95
N ILE A 608 12.83 2.44 -22.90
CA ILE A 608 11.48 2.99 -22.97
C ILE A 608 11.49 4.43 -23.48
N LEU A 609 12.38 5.26 -22.95
CA LEU A 609 12.53 6.68 -23.34
C LEU A 609 12.84 6.83 -24.83
N SER A 610 13.62 5.91 -25.39
CA SER A 610 14.00 5.88 -26.80
C SER A 610 12.97 5.20 -27.71
N GLY A 611 11.91 4.64 -27.13
CA GLY A 611 10.89 3.87 -27.84
C GLY A 611 9.76 4.70 -28.43
N PRO A 612 9.06 4.19 -29.46
CA PRO A 612 7.99 4.91 -30.14
C PRO A 612 6.76 5.14 -29.25
N GLU A 613 6.52 4.28 -28.29
CA GLU A 613 5.38 4.41 -27.37
C GLU A 613 5.53 5.63 -26.45
N PHE A 614 6.74 5.92 -25.98
CA PHE A 614 7.05 7.14 -25.22
C PHE A 614 6.69 8.38 -26.07
N THR A 615 7.21 8.44 -27.30
CA THR A 615 6.92 9.54 -28.23
C THR A 615 5.40 9.74 -28.39
N ARG A 616 4.68 8.66 -28.68
CA ARG A 616 3.22 8.71 -28.86
C ARG A 616 2.46 9.23 -27.63
N ARG A 617 2.83 8.80 -26.42
CA ARG A 617 2.19 9.25 -25.18
C ARG A 617 2.47 10.72 -24.89
N ILE A 618 3.72 11.15 -25.06
CA ILE A 618 4.13 12.53 -24.79
C ILE A 618 3.54 13.51 -25.81
N GLU A 619 3.45 13.15 -27.09
CA GLU A 619 2.76 13.95 -28.11
C GLU A 619 1.28 14.15 -27.77
N LYS A 620 0.61 13.11 -27.24
CA LYS A 620 -0.79 13.22 -26.79
C LYS A 620 -0.97 14.21 -25.64
N MET A 621 0.01 14.32 -24.72
CA MET A 621 -0.03 15.32 -23.65
C MET A 621 0.06 16.74 -24.20
N GLY A 622 0.89 16.97 -25.23
CA GLY A 622 1.08 18.24 -25.91
C GLY A 622 2.04 19.20 -25.20
N GLY A 623 2.59 20.14 -25.95
CA GLY A 623 3.54 21.13 -25.44
C GLY A 623 4.96 20.59 -25.21
N TYR A 624 5.25 19.43 -25.71
CA TYR A 624 6.58 18.84 -25.71
C TYR A 624 7.16 18.78 -27.13
N THR A 625 8.47 18.98 -27.22
CA THR A 625 9.26 18.71 -28.42
C THR A 625 10.16 17.53 -28.13
N ILE A 626 10.16 16.53 -29.03
CA ILE A 626 10.90 15.29 -28.88
C ILE A 626 11.89 15.22 -30.05
N ASP A 627 13.20 15.38 -29.76
CA ASP A 627 14.24 15.29 -30.79
C ASP A 627 14.93 13.93 -30.74
N ARG A 628 15.70 13.68 -29.70
CA ARG A 628 16.48 12.43 -29.54
C ARG A 628 16.41 11.93 -28.09
N PRO A 629 15.24 11.50 -27.63
CA PRO A 629 15.09 11.04 -26.26
C PRO A 629 15.96 9.80 -26.02
N GLY A 630 16.59 9.72 -24.84
CA GLY A 630 17.53 8.66 -24.50
C GLY A 630 18.99 8.90 -24.93
N ARG A 631 19.26 9.92 -25.76
CA ARG A 631 20.63 10.24 -26.16
C ARG A 631 21.46 10.79 -25.00
N VAL A 632 22.63 10.20 -24.76
CA VAL A 632 23.61 10.74 -23.81
C VAL A 632 24.25 11.97 -24.41
N ARG A 633 24.12 13.12 -23.75
CA ARG A 633 24.77 14.40 -24.15
C ARG A 633 26.16 14.49 -23.53
N SER A 634 27.13 14.96 -24.32
CA SER A 634 28.44 15.28 -23.78
C SER A 634 28.32 16.44 -22.78
N ILE A 635 28.92 16.26 -21.61
CA ILE A 635 28.98 17.27 -20.56
C ILE A 635 30.15 18.23 -20.76
N LYS A 636 31.21 17.78 -21.47
CA LYS A 636 32.38 18.58 -21.83
C LYS A 636 32.19 19.25 -23.18
#